data_633dfafaa12cbe682cf9207812b387d7
#
_entry.id   633dfafaa12cbe682cf9207812b387d7
#
_cell.length_a   1.000
_cell.length_b   1.000
_cell.length_c   1.000
_cell.angle_alpha   90.00
_cell.angle_beta   90.00
_cell.angle_gamma   90.00
#
_symmetry.space_group_name_H-M   'P 1'
#
loop_
_entity.id
_entity.type
_entity.pdbx_description
1 polymer ?
#
loop_
_entity_poly.entity_id
_entity_poly.type
_entity_poly.pdbx_seq_one_letter_code
_entity_poly.pdbx_strand_id
1 'polypeptide(L)'
;MSGIKSILVHLDASSHCEARLQVARSLAEQHDADVAALFGAVPRALQFPYAEGMSSQLMGELNTLDQSRRADAKAIFDKAVSGGLRRATWLDPIEAISLRDFSRLALFSDLVVLAQRQRDQFADSGVPGDFVETVLIDSGKPVLLVPYIGVRGSVGRSIVVAWKETRETARAVSAAMPLLQKAERVHVATWGREREGRHDDLLAHLRRHGVEATPHHYGDEPDDIGAYILSAAADLNADMLVMGGYGHSRAREWVLGGATRTILESMTVPVLMSH
;
A
#
# COMPACT_ATOMS: atom_id res chain seq x y z
N MET A 1 -4.87 -19.56 11.18
CA MET A 1 -3.96 -18.42 11.01
C MET A 1 -4.64 -17.19 11.61
N SER A 2 -3.92 -16.34 12.32
CA SER A 2 -4.50 -15.10 12.85
C SER A 2 -4.85 -14.19 11.66
N GLY A 3 -6.07 -13.63 11.64
CA GLY A 3 -6.48 -12.63 10.66
C GLY A 3 -5.72 -11.33 10.85
N ILE A 4 -5.98 -10.34 10.00
CA ILE A 4 -5.47 -8.97 10.18
C ILE A 4 -6.08 -8.40 11.47
N LYS A 5 -5.25 -7.99 12.43
CA LYS A 5 -5.66 -7.45 13.73
C LYS A 5 -5.17 -6.02 13.97
N SER A 6 -4.15 -5.61 13.24
CA SER A 6 -3.57 -4.26 13.35
C SER A 6 -3.27 -3.68 11.98
N ILE A 7 -3.78 -2.48 11.71
CA ILE A 7 -3.58 -1.74 10.46
C ILE A 7 -2.92 -0.41 10.78
N LEU A 8 -1.75 -0.15 10.21
CA LEU A 8 -1.11 1.16 10.27
C LEU A 8 -1.44 1.96 9.01
N VAL A 9 -2.02 3.15 9.17
CA VAL A 9 -2.37 4.05 8.07
C VAL A 9 -1.45 5.26 8.06
N HIS A 10 -0.80 5.50 6.95
CA HIS A 10 -0.06 6.74 6.71
C HIS A 10 -1.00 7.87 6.33
N LEU A 11 -0.89 8.99 7.02
CA LEU A 11 -1.55 10.24 6.70
C LEU A 11 -0.53 11.33 6.39
N ASP A 12 -0.87 12.18 5.45
CA ASP A 12 -0.09 13.35 5.02
C ASP A 12 -1.03 14.56 4.86
N ALA A 13 -0.54 15.62 4.24
CA ALA A 13 -1.36 16.82 3.99
C ALA A 13 -2.21 16.74 2.70
N SER A 14 -2.24 15.59 2.03
CA SER A 14 -2.98 15.44 0.78
C SER A 14 -4.48 15.22 1.00
N SER A 15 -5.29 15.57 0.00
CA SER A 15 -6.73 15.28 -0.03
C SER A 15 -7.08 13.79 -0.07
N HIS A 16 -6.08 12.92 -0.26
CA HIS A 16 -6.26 11.47 -0.40
C HIS A 16 -6.26 10.72 0.94
N CYS A 17 -6.12 11.43 2.07
CA CYS A 17 -6.20 10.83 3.41
C CYS A 17 -7.56 10.17 3.66
N GLU A 18 -8.66 10.78 3.19
CA GLU A 18 -10.01 10.20 3.36
C GLU A 18 -10.13 8.82 2.69
N ALA A 19 -9.59 8.67 1.49
CA ALA A 19 -9.64 7.38 0.77
C ALA A 19 -8.86 6.28 1.51
N ARG A 20 -7.68 6.59 2.06
CA ARG A 20 -6.89 5.65 2.88
C ARG A 20 -7.62 5.22 4.14
N LEU A 21 -8.23 6.18 4.85
CA LEU A 21 -9.02 5.89 6.05
C LEU A 21 -10.29 5.10 5.73
N GLN A 22 -10.93 5.34 4.59
CA GLN A 22 -12.08 4.57 4.12
C GLN A 22 -11.70 3.12 3.84
N VAL A 23 -10.58 2.87 3.15
CA VAL A 23 -10.05 1.52 2.91
C VAL A 23 -9.70 0.84 4.23
N ALA A 24 -8.96 1.51 5.10
CA ALA A 24 -8.59 0.96 6.41
C ALA A 24 -9.82 0.62 7.25
N ARG A 25 -10.84 1.48 7.24
CA ARG A 25 -12.13 1.22 7.90
C ARG A 25 -12.81 -0.05 7.37
N SER A 26 -12.93 -0.16 6.04
CA SER A 26 -13.56 -1.33 5.40
C SER A 26 -12.87 -2.63 5.82
N LEU A 27 -11.53 -2.64 5.81
CA LEU A 27 -10.75 -3.79 6.21
C LEU A 27 -10.82 -4.05 7.73
N ALA A 28 -10.79 -3.01 8.54
CA ALA A 28 -10.92 -3.14 9.99
C ALA A 28 -12.28 -3.72 10.39
N GLU A 29 -13.38 -3.29 9.76
CA GLU A 29 -14.72 -3.85 9.97
C GLU A 29 -14.80 -5.32 9.53
N GLN A 30 -14.17 -5.68 8.38
CA GLN A 30 -14.16 -7.06 7.88
C GLN A 30 -13.35 -8.01 8.76
N HIS A 31 -12.25 -7.53 9.36
CA HIS A 31 -11.26 -8.38 10.07
C HIS A 31 -11.29 -8.22 11.59
N ASP A 32 -12.14 -7.34 12.11
CA ASP A 32 -12.16 -6.96 13.54
C ASP A 32 -10.74 -6.52 13.98
N ALA A 33 -10.19 -5.54 13.26
CA ALA A 33 -8.84 -5.02 13.43
C ALA A 33 -8.83 -3.63 14.07
N ASP A 34 -7.74 -3.32 14.77
CA ASP A 34 -7.43 -1.99 15.26
C ASP A 34 -6.74 -1.16 14.16
N VAL A 35 -7.03 0.14 14.12
CA VAL A 35 -6.41 1.06 13.17
C VAL A 35 -5.54 2.07 13.92
N ALA A 36 -4.28 2.16 13.57
CA ALA A 36 -3.39 3.21 14.02
C ALA A 36 -3.12 4.17 12.85
N ALA A 37 -3.41 5.45 13.01
CA ALA A 37 -3.14 6.47 12.02
C ALA A 37 -1.94 7.30 12.43
N LEU A 38 -0.99 7.49 11.50
CA LEU A 38 0.25 8.18 11.74
C LEU A 38 0.49 9.26 10.68
N PHE A 39 0.60 10.51 11.11
CA PHE A 39 1.00 11.60 10.23
C PHE A 39 2.51 11.51 9.97
N GLY A 40 2.89 11.38 8.70
CA GLY A 40 4.28 11.27 8.28
C GLY A 40 4.57 12.18 7.08
N ALA A 41 5.18 13.33 7.33
CA ALA A 41 5.65 14.24 6.31
C ALA A 41 6.99 14.84 6.76
N VAL A 42 7.89 15.07 5.80
CA VAL A 42 9.16 15.77 6.05
C VAL A 42 8.84 17.24 6.38
N PRO A 43 9.34 17.76 7.51
CA PRO A 43 9.18 19.17 7.85
C PRO A 43 9.65 20.08 6.71
N ARG A 44 8.88 21.13 6.42
CA ARG A 44 9.18 22.04 5.31
C ARG A 44 10.58 22.62 5.38
N ALA A 45 11.04 22.96 6.57
CA ALA A 45 12.40 23.49 6.77
C ALA A 45 13.48 22.50 6.25
N LEU A 46 13.29 21.19 6.43
CA LEU A 46 14.24 20.16 5.99
C LEU A 46 14.17 19.85 4.48
N GLN A 47 13.19 20.40 3.77
CA GLN A 47 13.07 20.27 2.31
C GLN A 47 14.00 21.25 1.57
N PHE A 48 14.58 22.22 2.26
CA PHE A 48 15.49 23.22 1.67
C PHE A 48 16.95 22.84 1.92
N PRO A 49 17.83 22.89 0.90
CA PRO A 49 19.22 22.49 1.03
C PRO A 49 20.07 23.33 2.01
N TYR A 50 19.60 24.53 2.36
CA TYR A 50 20.32 25.51 3.19
C TYR A 50 19.49 25.94 4.41
N ALA A 51 18.76 25.02 5.03
CA ALA A 51 17.91 25.31 6.19
C ALA A 51 18.65 26.00 7.34
N GLU A 52 19.94 25.70 7.54
CA GLU A 52 20.77 26.28 8.61
C GLU A 52 20.97 27.80 8.45
N GLY A 53 20.81 28.36 7.24
CA GLY A 53 20.92 29.80 6.97
C GLY A 53 19.61 30.56 7.02
N MET A 54 18.48 29.91 7.32
CA MET A 54 17.17 30.57 7.37
C MET A 54 17.03 31.49 8.58
N SER A 55 16.30 32.61 8.41
CA SER A 55 15.96 33.47 9.53
C SER A 55 15.01 32.76 10.50
N SER A 56 15.05 33.17 11.79
CA SER A 56 14.13 32.64 12.81
C SER A 56 12.66 32.89 12.46
N GLN A 57 12.37 34.02 11.79
CA GLN A 57 11.03 34.33 11.31
C GLN A 57 10.55 33.29 10.27
N LEU A 58 11.36 33.06 9.23
CA LEU A 58 11.00 32.07 8.19
C LEU A 58 10.84 30.67 8.77
N MET A 59 11.72 30.26 9.69
CA MET A 59 11.58 29.00 10.40
C MET A 59 10.26 28.90 11.19
N GLY A 60 9.86 30.02 11.84
CA GLY A 60 8.56 30.11 12.53
C GLY A 60 7.37 29.94 11.59
N GLU A 61 7.42 30.58 10.42
CA GLU A 61 6.37 30.49 9.38
C GLU A 61 6.26 29.03 8.84
N LEU A 62 7.40 28.40 8.52
CA LEU A 62 7.44 27.01 8.05
C LEU A 62 6.90 26.02 9.10
N ASN A 63 7.27 26.21 10.37
CA ASN A 63 6.74 25.39 11.46
C ASN A 63 5.23 25.57 11.63
N THR A 64 4.70 26.80 11.48
CA THR A 64 3.27 27.05 11.53
C THR A 64 2.52 26.34 10.40
N LEU A 65 3.08 26.34 9.19
CA LEU A 65 2.53 25.58 8.06
C LEU A 65 2.53 24.06 8.31
N ASP A 66 3.60 23.52 8.89
CA ASP A 66 3.66 22.09 9.21
C ASP A 66 2.65 21.71 10.31
N GLN A 67 2.46 22.56 11.31
CA GLN A 67 1.42 22.38 12.32
C GLN A 67 0.01 22.41 11.72
N SER A 68 -0.25 23.34 10.79
CA SER A 68 -1.54 23.40 10.06
C SER A 68 -1.79 22.12 9.29
N ARG A 69 -0.80 21.63 8.52
CA ARG A 69 -0.90 20.37 7.76
C ARG A 69 -1.23 19.17 8.64
N ARG A 70 -0.58 19.10 9.81
CA ARG A 70 -0.85 18.05 10.80
C ARG A 70 -2.25 18.17 11.39
N ALA A 71 -2.71 19.40 11.71
CA ALA A 71 -4.05 19.65 12.20
C ALA A 71 -5.12 19.29 11.17
N ASP A 72 -4.90 19.57 9.87
CA ASP A 72 -5.80 19.22 8.80
C ASP A 72 -5.92 17.67 8.67
N ALA A 73 -4.79 16.96 8.68
CA ALA A 73 -4.79 15.50 8.67
C ALA A 73 -5.50 14.90 9.90
N LYS A 74 -5.29 15.51 11.08
CA LYS A 74 -5.98 15.12 12.31
C LYS A 74 -7.49 15.34 12.22
N ALA A 75 -7.94 16.45 11.66
CA ALA A 75 -9.35 16.73 11.45
C ALA A 75 -10.02 15.69 10.51
N ILE A 76 -9.32 15.29 9.45
CA ILE A 76 -9.79 14.21 8.55
C ILE A 76 -9.92 12.89 9.33
N PHE A 77 -8.92 12.55 10.17
CA PHE A 77 -8.97 11.36 11.02
C PHE A 77 -10.15 11.43 11.99
N ASP A 78 -10.35 12.53 12.71
CA ASP A 78 -11.44 12.71 13.67
C ASP A 78 -12.82 12.62 12.99
N LYS A 79 -12.95 13.15 11.78
CA LYS A 79 -14.14 12.97 10.93
C LYS A 79 -14.38 11.50 10.60
N ALA A 80 -13.34 10.74 10.26
CA ALA A 80 -13.46 9.31 9.97
C ALA A 80 -13.90 8.52 11.22
N VAL A 81 -13.34 8.85 12.40
CA VAL A 81 -13.74 8.25 13.69
C VAL A 81 -15.19 8.56 14.00
N SER A 82 -15.61 9.81 13.89
CA SER A 82 -17.01 10.23 14.09
C SER A 82 -17.95 9.58 13.07
N GLY A 83 -17.46 9.33 11.84
CA GLY A 83 -18.18 8.65 10.77
C GLY A 83 -18.22 7.12 10.91
N GLY A 84 -17.69 6.56 12.00
CA GLY A 84 -17.81 5.14 12.35
C GLY A 84 -16.55 4.30 12.21
N LEU A 85 -15.36 4.90 11.99
CA LEU A 85 -14.09 4.18 12.13
C LEU A 85 -13.88 3.87 13.62
N ARG A 86 -14.19 2.64 14.01
CA ARG A 86 -14.07 2.18 15.39
C ARG A 86 -12.66 1.67 15.66
N ARG A 87 -12.27 1.66 16.96
CA ARG A 87 -10.96 1.12 17.40
C ARG A 87 -9.80 1.77 16.66
N ALA A 88 -9.88 3.10 16.49
CA ALA A 88 -8.86 3.89 15.79
C ALA A 88 -8.08 4.76 16.79
N THR A 89 -6.77 4.79 16.65
CA THR A 89 -5.85 5.59 17.45
C THR A 89 -5.03 6.50 16.56
N TRP A 90 -4.98 7.78 16.90
CA TRP A 90 -4.00 8.70 16.33
C TRP A 90 -2.68 8.54 17.06
N LEU A 91 -1.65 8.17 16.32
CA LEU A 91 -0.29 8.13 16.86
C LEU A 91 0.33 9.53 16.78
N ASP A 92 0.71 10.05 17.93
CA ASP A 92 1.28 11.38 18.07
C ASP A 92 2.72 11.31 18.56
N PRO A 93 3.69 11.07 17.68
CA PRO A 93 5.09 11.07 18.06
C PRO A 93 5.52 12.48 18.47
N ILE A 94 6.38 12.55 19.48
CA ILE A 94 6.91 13.80 20.07
C ILE A 94 7.77 14.56 19.05
N GLU A 95 8.38 13.86 18.10
CA GLU A 95 9.29 14.42 17.10
C GLU A 95 8.78 14.15 15.68
N ALA A 96 9.27 14.93 14.70
CA ALA A 96 9.02 14.66 13.28
C ALA A 96 9.50 13.26 12.90
N ILE A 97 8.60 12.45 12.33
CA ILE A 97 8.91 11.07 11.97
C ILE A 97 9.69 11.03 10.68
N SER A 98 10.88 10.45 10.73
CA SER A 98 11.63 10.09 9.54
C SER A 98 10.98 8.87 8.84
N LEU A 99 11.33 8.63 7.56
CA LEU A 99 10.93 7.42 6.83
C LEU A 99 11.30 6.13 7.58
N ARG A 100 12.47 6.12 8.17
CA ARG A 100 12.97 4.97 8.94
C ARG A 100 12.15 4.73 10.20
N ASP A 101 11.72 5.79 10.87
CA ASP A 101 10.87 5.67 12.06
C ASP A 101 9.49 5.16 11.70
N PHE A 102 8.93 5.58 10.55
CA PHE A 102 7.68 5.05 10.04
C PHE A 102 7.79 3.53 9.77
N SER A 103 8.84 3.11 9.04
CA SER A 103 9.09 1.69 8.77
C SER A 103 9.25 0.88 10.06
N ARG A 104 9.89 1.45 11.10
CA ARG A 104 10.04 0.82 12.42
C ARG A 104 8.70 0.67 13.14
N LEU A 105 7.83 1.66 13.09
CA LEU A 105 6.48 1.55 13.67
C LEU A 105 5.63 0.52 12.92
N ALA A 106 5.79 0.42 11.61
CA ALA A 106 5.13 -0.56 10.78
C ALA A 106 5.44 -2.02 11.18
N LEU A 107 6.59 -2.30 11.80
CA LEU A 107 6.95 -3.65 12.28
C LEU A 107 5.90 -4.26 13.22
N PHE A 108 5.11 -3.45 13.89
CA PHE A 108 4.11 -3.89 14.86
C PHE A 108 2.68 -3.94 14.29
N SER A 109 2.52 -3.80 12.97
CA SER A 109 1.24 -3.94 12.29
C SER A 109 1.18 -5.19 11.43
N ASP A 110 -0.03 -5.69 11.14
CA ASP A 110 -0.23 -6.80 10.21
C ASP A 110 -0.33 -6.31 8.76
N LEU A 111 -0.77 -5.07 8.59
CA LEU A 111 -0.96 -4.42 7.29
C LEU A 111 -0.62 -2.94 7.39
N VAL A 112 0.09 -2.42 6.39
CA VAL A 112 0.37 -0.99 6.25
C VAL A 112 -0.44 -0.44 5.08
N VAL A 113 -1.15 0.68 5.27
CA VAL A 113 -1.93 1.36 4.23
C VAL A 113 -1.25 2.66 3.85
N LEU A 114 -0.83 2.77 2.60
CA LEU A 114 -0.15 3.94 2.03
C LEU A 114 -0.93 4.50 0.84
N ALA A 115 -0.64 5.76 0.46
CA ALA A 115 -1.09 6.30 -0.82
C ALA A 115 -0.23 5.78 -1.98
N GLN A 116 -0.83 5.68 -3.16
CA GLN A 116 -0.09 5.60 -4.42
C GLN A 116 0.85 6.80 -4.54
N ARG A 117 2.06 6.57 -5.05
CA ARG A 117 3.04 7.62 -5.30
C ARG A 117 2.52 8.62 -6.34
N GLN A 118 2.64 9.91 -6.04
CA GLN A 118 2.43 10.99 -6.99
C GLN A 118 3.75 11.72 -7.22
N ARG A 119 4.23 11.76 -8.47
CA ARG A 119 5.56 12.31 -8.82
C ARG A 119 5.68 13.81 -8.53
N ASP A 120 4.60 14.57 -8.66
CA ASP A 120 4.64 16.04 -8.65
C ASP A 120 4.17 16.67 -7.33
N GLN A 121 3.85 15.88 -6.31
CA GLN A 121 3.26 16.38 -5.06
C GLN A 121 4.21 16.41 -3.85
N PHE A 122 5.51 16.17 -4.04
CA PHE A 122 6.46 16.22 -2.91
C PHE A 122 6.43 17.56 -2.19
N ALA A 123 6.40 18.67 -2.93
CA ALA A 123 6.36 20.02 -2.36
C ALA A 123 5.09 20.27 -1.50
N ASP A 124 3.98 19.65 -1.86
CA ASP A 124 2.69 19.82 -1.16
C ASP A 124 2.48 18.81 -0.05
N SER A 125 2.71 17.53 -0.29
CA SER A 125 2.50 16.45 0.68
C SER A 125 3.62 16.34 1.73
N GLY A 126 4.85 16.69 1.37
CA GLY A 126 6.05 16.46 2.18
C GLY A 126 6.43 14.98 2.28
N VAL A 127 5.87 14.14 1.42
CA VAL A 127 6.18 12.70 1.38
C VAL A 127 7.28 12.45 0.36
N PRO A 128 8.45 11.93 0.74
CA PRO A 128 9.54 11.64 -0.19
C PRO A 128 9.12 10.70 -1.30
N GLY A 129 9.73 10.90 -2.47
CA GLY A 129 9.39 10.12 -3.66
C GLY A 129 9.69 8.62 -3.57
N ASP A 130 10.51 8.20 -2.62
CA ASP A 130 10.91 6.82 -2.33
C ASP A 130 10.23 6.24 -1.09
N PHE A 131 9.21 6.94 -0.55
CA PHE A 131 8.54 6.54 0.69
C PHE A 131 7.90 5.15 0.59
N VAL A 132 7.15 4.90 -0.48
CA VAL A 132 6.46 3.63 -0.69
C VAL A 132 7.47 2.49 -0.78
N GLU A 133 8.52 2.70 -1.57
CA GLU A 133 9.60 1.75 -1.77
C GLU A 133 10.32 1.43 -0.47
N THR A 134 10.69 2.47 0.27
CA THR A 134 11.38 2.34 1.57
C THR A 134 10.54 1.54 2.56
N VAL A 135 9.26 1.90 2.71
CA VAL A 135 8.37 1.18 3.65
C VAL A 135 8.16 -0.26 3.22
N LEU A 136 7.98 -0.53 1.92
CA LEU A 136 7.79 -1.88 1.41
C LEU A 136 9.00 -2.79 1.66
N ILE A 137 10.21 -2.23 1.51
CA ILE A 137 11.47 -2.98 1.68
C ILE A 137 11.84 -3.11 3.18
N ASP A 138 11.79 -2.00 3.92
CA ASP A 138 12.37 -1.93 5.27
C ASP A 138 11.40 -2.40 6.37
N SER A 139 10.08 -2.33 6.15
CA SER A 139 9.11 -2.74 7.16
C SER A 139 8.95 -4.26 7.28
N GLY A 140 9.27 -5.02 6.21
CA GLY A 140 9.00 -6.45 6.15
C GLY A 140 7.51 -6.81 6.29
N LYS A 141 6.61 -5.84 6.08
CA LYS A 141 5.16 -5.98 6.20
C LYS A 141 4.47 -5.87 4.85
N PRO A 142 3.31 -6.50 4.67
CA PRO A 142 2.50 -6.25 3.48
C PRO A 142 2.03 -4.80 3.47
N VAL A 143 2.14 -4.17 2.30
CA VAL A 143 1.72 -2.79 2.07
C VAL A 143 0.53 -2.79 1.11
N LEU A 144 -0.58 -2.21 1.53
CA LEU A 144 -1.73 -1.93 0.69
C LEU A 144 -1.67 -0.49 0.20
N LEU A 145 -1.46 -0.34 -1.07
CA LEU A 145 -1.41 0.95 -1.76
C LEU A 145 -2.82 1.34 -2.20
N VAL A 146 -3.23 2.55 -1.87
CA VAL A 146 -4.53 3.10 -2.25
C VAL A 146 -4.33 4.05 -3.44
N PRO A 147 -5.05 3.86 -4.57
CA PRO A 147 -4.90 4.71 -5.74
C PRO A 147 -5.29 6.16 -5.43
N TYR A 148 -4.62 7.12 -6.10
CA TYR A 148 -4.91 8.55 -5.90
C TYR A 148 -6.31 8.95 -6.38
N ILE A 149 -6.89 8.21 -7.33
CA ILE A 149 -8.28 8.43 -7.79
C ILE A 149 -9.31 7.99 -6.73
N GLY A 150 -8.86 7.47 -5.59
CA GLY A 150 -9.71 6.91 -4.54
C GLY A 150 -10.23 5.52 -4.87
N VAL A 151 -11.08 5.00 -4.01
CA VAL A 151 -11.69 3.67 -4.18
C VAL A 151 -13.21 3.84 -4.23
N ARG A 152 -13.83 3.22 -5.23
CA ARG A 152 -15.28 3.19 -5.37
C ARG A 152 -15.80 1.80 -4.99
N GLY A 153 -16.67 1.75 -3.99
CA GLY A 153 -17.30 0.49 -3.58
C GLY A 153 -16.48 -0.34 -2.59
N SER A 154 -16.51 -1.66 -2.76
CA SER A 154 -15.85 -2.63 -1.88
C SER A 154 -14.35 -2.71 -2.12
N VAL A 155 -13.64 -3.27 -1.15
CA VAL A 155 -12.23 -3.61 -1.25
C VAL A 155 -12.06 -5.06 -0.81
N GLY A 156 -11.47 -5.89 -1.66
CA GLY A 156 -11.18 -7.29 -1.34
C GLY A 156 -12.35 -8.26 -1.55
N ARG A 157 -13.39 -7.90 -2.31
CA ARG A 157 -14.46 -8.83 -2.72
C ARG A 157 -14.08 -9.63 -3.97
N SER A 158 -13.41 -8.99 -4.91
CA SER A 158 -12.90 -9.62 -6.14
C SER A 158 -11.41 -9.34 -6.26
N ILE A 159 -10.59 -10.34 -5.96
CA ILE A 159 -9.14 -10.19 -5.87
C ILE A 159 -8.46 -10.88 -7.05
N VAL A 160 -7.57 -10.16 -7.74
CA VAL A 160 -6.63 -10.74 -8.69
C VAL A 160 -5.29 -10.93 -8.02
N VAL A 161 -4.75 -12.14 -8.05
CA VAL A 161 -3.38 -12.46 -7.68
C VAL A 161 -2.55 -12.52 -8.96
N ALA A 162 -1.68 -11.54 -9.18
CA ALA A 162 -0.70 -11.58 -10.27
C ALA A 162 0.46 -12.48 -9.84
N TRP A 163 0.41 -13.74 -10.29
CA TRP A 163 1.34 -14.76 -9.84
C TRP A 163 2.56 -14.87 -10.76
N LYS A 164 3.72 -14.76 -10.15
CA LYS A 164 5.00 -15.18 -10.70
C LYS A 164 5.71 -16.01 -9.63
N GLU A 165 6.33 -17.11 -10.01
CA GLU A 165 6.99 -18.03 -9.07
C GLU A 165 8.26 -17.41 -8.48
N THR A 166 8.05 -16.47 -7.55
CA THR A 166 9.09 -15.77 -6.80
C THR A 166 8.75 -15.75 -5.31
N ARG A 167 9.75 -15.53 -4.47
CA ARG A 167 9.58 -15.44 -3.01
C ARG A 167 8.70 -14.23 -2.62
N GLU A 168 8.78 -13.13 -3.35
CA GLU A 168 8.04 -11.90 -3.08
C GLU A 168 6.55 -12.13 -3.35
N THR A 169 6.20 -12.79 -4.46
CA THR A 169 4.80 -13.14 -4.74
C THR A 169 4.27 -14.18 -3.75
N ALA A 170 5.08 -15.17 -3.38
CA ALA A 170 4.69 -16.14 -2.35
C ALA A 170 4.44 -15.47 -0.99
N ARG A 171 5.26 -14.48 -0.61
CA ARG A 171 5.02 -13.66 0.59
C ARG A 171 3.75 -12.83 0.48
N ALA A 172 3.51 -12.20 -0.68
CA ALA A 172 2.29 -11.42 -0.92
C ALA A 172 1.03 -12.29 -0.81
N VAL A 173 1.03 -13.48 -1.39
CA VAL A 173 -0.07 -14.45 -1.25
C VAL A 173 -0.27 -14.86 0.21
N SER A 174 0.81 -15.19 0.93
CA SER A 174 0.73 -15.56 2.36
C SER A 174 0.18 -14.42 3.21
N ALA A 175 0.62 -13.18 2.95
CA ALA A 175 0.15 -11.99 3.65
C ALA A 175 -1.31 -11.64 3.30
N ALA A 176 -1.72 -11.87 2.06
CA ALA A 176 -3.09 -11.65 1.59
C ALA A 176 -4.06 -12.75 2.00
N MET A 177 -3.59 -13.89 2.55
CA MET A 177 -4.45 -15.03 2.84
C MET A 177 -5.71 -14.70 3.64
N PRO A 178 -5.68 -13.85 4.69
CA PRO A 178 -6.89 -13.45 5.40
C PRO A 178 -7.91 -12.69 4.52
N LEU A 179 -7.42 -11.93 3.52
CA LEU A 179 -8.25 -11.22 2.54
C LEU A 179 -8.83 -12.20 1.53
N LEU A 180 -7.99 -13.10 0.99
CA LEU A 180 -8.40 -14.11 0.02
C LEU A 180 -9.49 -15.05 0.58
N GLN A 181 -9.40 -15.40 1.86
CA GLN A 181 -10.41 -16.24 2.54
C GLN A 181 -11.78 -15.57 2.69
N LYS A 182 -11.84 -14.22 2.64
CA LYS A 182 -13.08 -13.45 2.74
C LYS A 182 -13.58 -12.95 1.39
N ALA A 183 -12.78 -13.08 0.35
CA ALA A 183 -13.14 -12.67 -0.99
C ALA A 183 -14.28 -13.53 -1.56
N GLU A 184 -15.17 -12.90 -2.32
CA GLU A 184 -16.23 -13.60 -3.06
C GLU A 184 -15.67 -14.26 -4.33
N ARG A 185 -14.64 -13.67 -4.90
CA ARG A 185 -13.96 -14.17 -6.10
C ARG A 185 -12.46 -13.97 -5.97
N VAL A 186 -11.72 -15.03 -6.27
CA VAL A 186 -10.26 -14.98 -6.35
C VAL A 186 -9.84 -15.46 -7.74
N HIS A 187 -9.04 -14.67 -8.41
CA HIS A 187 -8.47 -14.97 -9.71
C HIS A 187 -6.94 -15.04 -9.59
N VAL A 188 -6.35 -16.04 -10.21
CA VAL A 188 -4.89 -16.18 -10.31
C VAL A 188 -4.49 -15.92 -11.75
N ALA A 189 -3.84 -14.81 -12.00
CA ALA A 189 -3.38 -14.38 -13.33
C ALA A 189 -1.89 -14.65 -13.51
N THR A 190 -1.52 -15.26 -14.61
CA THR A 190 -0.13 -15.64 -14.93
C THR A 190 0.20 -15.31 -16.37
N TRP A 191 1.48 -15.03 -16.61
CA TRP A 191 2.09 -14.73 -17.91
C TRP A 191 3.37 -15.52 -18.08
N GLY A 192 3.78 -15.71 -19.33
CA GLY A 192 4.98 -16.47 -19.68
C GLY A 192 4.66 -17.89 -20.11
N ARG A 193 5.69 -18.60 -20.56
CA ARG A 193 5.52 -20.00 -21.02
C ARG A 193 5.05 -20.88 -19.88
N GLU A 194 3.94 -21.56 -20.15
CA GLU A 194 3.39 -22.51 -19.21
C GLU A 194 4.41 -23.64 -18.99
N ARG A 195 4.87 -23.80 -17.76
CA ARG A 195 5.57 -25.00 -17.33
C ARG A 195 4.54 -25.87 -16.63
N GLU A 196 4.29 -27.06 -17.20
CA GLU A 196 3.29 -28.00 -16.71
C GLU A 196 3.33 -28.16 -15.18
N GLY A 197 2.17 -28.03 -14.53
CA GLY A 197 1.97 -28.30 -13.09
C GLY A 197 2.20 -27.14 -12.12
N ARG A 198 2.77 -26.01 -12.52
CA ARG A 198 3.12 -24.92 -11.56
C ARG A 198 1.94 -24.09 -11.07
N HIS A 199 0.89 -23.95 -11.87
CA HIS A 199 -0.36 -23.31 -11.45
C HIS A 199 -1.11 -24.17 -10.44
N ASP A 200 -1.08 -25.49 -10.64
CA ASP A 200 -1.80 -26.44 -9.82
C ASP A 200 -1.28 -26.44 -8.38
N ASP A 201 0.01 -26.23 -8.16
CA ASP A 201 0.60 -26.14 -6.82
C ASP A 201 0.09 -24.93 -6.04
N LEU A 202 -0.02 -23.77 -6.68
CA LEU A 202 -0.60 -22.59 -6.04
C LEU A 202 -2.09 -22.79 -5.78
N LEU A 203 -2.85 -23.29 -6.75
CA LEU A 203 -4.29 -23.54 -6.58
C LEU A 203 -4.53 -24.57 -5.48
N ALA A 204 -3.72 -25.65 -5.43
CA ALA A 204 -3.76 -26.63 -4.35
C ALA A 204 -3.40 -26.00 -2.98
N HIS A 205 -2.42 -25.10 -2.95
CA HIS A 205 -2.09 -24.34 -1.73
C HIS A 205 -3.27 -23.48 -1.26
N LEU A 206 -3.88 -22.72 -2.15
CA LEU A 206 -5.04 -21.87 -1.84
C LEU A 206 -6.22 -22.69 -1.32
N ARG A 207 -6.55 -23.84 -1.98
CA ARG A 207 -7.62 -24.75 -1.54
C ARG A 207 -7.38 -25.28 -0.13
N ARG A 208 -6.13 -25.64 0.23
CA ARG A 208 -5.81 -26.08 1.61
C ARG A 208 -6.11 -25.01 2.66
N HIS A 209 -6.15 -23.74 2.25
CA HIS A 209 -6.51 -22.61 3.08
C HIS A 209 -7.98 -22.18 2.93
N GLY A 210 -8.80 -22.97 2.24
CA GLY A 210 -10.23 -22.69 2.04
C GLY A 210 -10.50 -21.59 1.00
N VAL A 211 -9.56 -21.35 0.08
CA VAL A 211 -9.69 -20.35 -0.99
C VAL A 211 -9.85 -21.08 -2.33
N GLU A 212 -11.02 -20.92 -2.95
CA GLU A 212 -11.24 -21.34 -4.34
C GLU A 212 -10.84 -20.21 -5.28
N ALA A 213 -9.96 -20.51 -6.23
CA ALA A 213 -9.45 -19.51 -7.17
C ALA A 213 -9.59 -19.99 -8.62
N THR A 214 -9.92 -19.06 -9.50
CA THR A 214 -10.02 -19.28 -10.94
C THR A 214 -8.69 -18.91 -11.61
N PRO A 215 -8.02 -19.85 -12.29
CA PRO A 215 -6.78 -19.55 -13.00
C PRO A 215 -7.05 -18.86 -14.34
N HIS A 216 -6.16 -17.92 -14.69
CA HIS A 216 -6.12 -17.23 -15.97
C HIS A 216 -4.68 -17.21 -16.48
N HIS A 217 -4.45 -17.78 -17.65
CA HIS A 217 -3.16 -17.77 -18.31
C HIS A 217 -3.23 -16.90 -19.57
N TYR A 218 -2.38 -15.89 -19.64
CA TYR A 218 -2.39 -14.88 -20.70
C TYR A 218 -1.30 -15.06 -21.77
N GLY A 219 -0.68 -16.23 -21.85
CA GLY A 219 0.37 -16.53 -22.84
C GLY A 219 1.72 -15.89 -22.52
N ASP A 220 2.49 -15.51 -23.54
CA ASP A 220 3.85 -15.01 -23.37
C ASP A 220 3.91 -13.75 -22.49
N GLU A 221 5.00 -13.60 -21.73
CA GLU A 221 5.23 -12.44 -20.88
C GLU A 221 5.49 -11.19 -21.77
N PRO A 222 4.63 -10.14 -21.67
CA PRO A 222 4.77 -8.94 -22.48
C PRO A 222 5.90 -8.03 -21.96
N ASP A 223 6.39 -7.10 -22.79
CA ASP A 223 7.41 -6.13 -22.41
C ASP A 223 6.99 -5.25 -21.23
N ASP A 224 5.74 -4.77 -21.22
CA ASP A 224 5.14 -4.04 -20.08
C ASP A 224 4.14 -4.90 -19.34
N ILE A 225 4.64 -5.86 -18.59
CA ILE A 225 3.83 -6.75 -17.75
C ILE A 225 2.96 -5.98 -16.74
N GLY A 226 3.38 -4.79 -16.28
CA GLY A 226 2.60 -3.97 -15.35
C GLY A 226 1.28 -3.50 -15.95
N ALA A 227 1.30 -3.01 -17.20
CA ALA A 227 0.09 -2.61 -17.91
C ALA A 227 -0.86 -3.80 -18.14
N TYR A 228 -0.35 -4.97 -18.48
CA TYR A 228 -1.15 -6.18 -18.66
C TYR A 228 -1.78 -6.68 -17.35
N ILE A 229 -1.06 -6.58 -16.23
CA ILE A 229 -1.62 -6.89 -14.91
C ILE A 229 -2.81 -5.97 -14.59
N LEU A 230 -2.67 -4.66 -14.84
CA LEU A 230 -3.76 -3.70 -14.64
C LEU A 230 -4.95 -3.96 -15.57
N SER A 231 -4.70 -4.30 -16.84
CA SER A 231 -5.75 -4.68 -17.79
C SER A 231 -6.49 -5.93 -17.33
N ALA A 232 -5.77 -6.97 -16.91
CA ALA A 232 -6.38 -8.19 -16.37
C ALA A 232 -7.23 -7.91 -15.12
N ALA A 233 -6.77 -7.04 -14.22
CA ALA A 233 -7.56 -6.63 -13.06
C ALA A 233 -8.86 -5.93 -13.47
N ALA A 234 -8.81 -5.05 -14.49
CA ALA A 234 -9.99 -4.38 -15.02
C ALA A 234 -10.95 -5.35 -15.71
N ASP A 235 -10.46 -6.23 -16.59
CA ASP A 235 -11.26 -7.22 -17.33
C ASP A 235 -11.98 -8.20 -16.39
N LEU A 236 -11.34 -8.55 -15.27
CA LEU A 236 -11.91 -9.44 -14.24
C LEU A 236 -12.77 -8.67 -13.22
N ASN A 237 -12.97 -7.36 -13.40
CA ASN A 237 -13.69 -6.48 -12.46
C ASN A 237 -13.18 -6.67 -11.02
N ALA A 238 -11.86 -6.71 -10.85
CA ALA A 238 -11.24 -6.81 -9.55
C ALA A 238 -11.32 -5.48 -8.79
N ASP A 239 -11.52 -5.57 -7.48
CA ASP A 239 -11.49 -4.42 -6.57
C ASP A 239 -10.21 -4.41 -5.71
N MET A 240 -9.32 -5.38 -5.93
CA MET A 240 -8.00 -5.46 -5.33
C MET A 240 -7.05 -6.31 -6.18
N LEU A 241 -5.78 -5.91 -6.22
CA LEU A 241 -4.68 -6.66 -6.80
C LEU A 241 -3.71 -7.12 -5.71
N VAL A 242 -3.20 -8.34 -5.81
CA VAL A 242 -2.13 -8.89 -4.96
C VAL A 242 -0.95 -9.26 -5.84
N MET A 243 0.24 -8.75 -5.53
CA MET A 243 1.46 -9.04 -6.27
C MET A 243 2.72 -8.94 -5.40
N GLY A 244 3.80 -9.58 -5.81
CA GLY A 244 5.11 -9.33 -5.24
C GLY A 244 5.67 -7.96 -5.67
N GLY A 245 6.40 -7.31 -4.79
CA GLY A 245 7.13 -6.08 -5.10
C GLY A 245 8.64 -6.32 -5.13
N TYR A 246 9.36 -5.72 -6.09
CA TYR A 246 10.83 -5.66 -6.12
C TYR A 246 11.56 -7.03 -6.15
N GLY A 247 11.09 -8.00 -6.93
CA GLY A 247 11.58 -9.38 -6.97
C GLY A 247 12.94 -9.63 -7.61
N HIS A 248 13.69 -8.62 -8.05
CA HIS A 248 15.03 -8.79 -8.58
C HIS A 248 16.09 -8.25 -7.61
N SER A 249 17.21 -8.97 -7.49
CA SER A 249 18.37 -8.67 -6.63
C SER A 249 19.05 -7.29 -6.87
N ARG A 250 18.47 -6.45 -7.72
CA ARG A 250 18.86 -5.06 -8.02
C ARG A 250 18.20 -4.02 -7.10
N ALA A 251 17.52 -4.40 -6.04
CA ALA A 251 16.95 -3.50 -5.05
C ALA A 251 17.98 -2.54 -4.40
N ARG A 252 19.27 -2.82 -4.54
CA ARG A 252 20.36 -1.93 -4.10
C ARG A 252 20.68 -0.79 -5.07
N GLU A 253 20.16 -0.80 -6.30
CA GLU A 253 20.51 0.19 -7.34
C GLU A 253 19.32 1.07 -7.78
N TRP A 254 18.28 1.25 -6.96
CA TRP A 254 17.16 2.16 -7.27
C TRP A 254 16.47 1.93 -8.64
N VAL A 255 16.68 0.77 -9.25
CA VAL A 255 16.01 0.41 -10.50
C VAL A 255 14.72 -0.33 -10.16
N LEU A 256 13.62 0.41 -10.16
CA LEU A 256 12.26 -0.13 -10.13
C LEU A 256 12.13 -1.23 -11.19
N GLY A 257 11.78 -2.45 -10.81
CA GLY A 257 11.36 -3.46 -11.78
C GLY A 257 10.20 -2.91 -12.61
N GLY A 258 10.21 -3.12 -13.94
CA GLY A 258 9.22 -2.51 -14.85
C GLY A 258 7.78 -2.66 -14.35
N ALA A 259 7.37 -3.87 -13.95
CA ALA A 259 6.02 -4.12 -13.43
C ALA A 259 5.65 -3.27 -12.21
N THR A 260 6.49 -3.26 -11.16
CA THR A 260 6.21 -2.50 -9.94
C THR A 260 6.09 -1.01 -10.23
N ARG A 261 6.96 -0.48 -11.09
CA ARG A 261 6.93 0.92 -11.48
C ARG A 261 5.63 1.28 -12.20
N THR A 262 5.25 0.52 -13.25
CA THR A 262 4.01 0.76 -14.01
C THR A 262 2.79 0.69 -13.08
N ILE A 263 2.75 -0.28 -12.15
CA ILE A 263 1.66 -0.40 -11.17
C ILE A 263 1.61 0.83 -10.27
N LEU A 264 2.73 1.25 -9.67
CA LEU A 264 2.78 2.41 -8.79
C LEU A 264 2.40 3.73 -9.48
N GLU A 265 2.61 3.82 -10.79
CA GLU A 265 2.27 5.02 -11.58
C GLU A 265 0.82 5.01 -12.08
N SER A 266 0.23 3.83 -12.35
CA SER A 266 -1.00 3.71 -13.14
C SER A 266 -2.13 2.91 -12.50
N MET A 267 -1.96 2.46 -11.24
CA MET A 267 -2.98 1.66 -10.56
C MET A 267 -4.30 2.42 -10.38
N THR A 268 -5.40 1.70 -10.57
CA THR A 268 -6.78 2.22 -10.41
C THR A 268 -7.57 1.48 -9.33
N VAL A 269 -7.02 0.38 -8.82
CA VAL A 269 -7.55 -0.40 -7.70
C VAL A 269 -6.49 -0.52 -6.60
N PRO A 270 -6.86 -0.75 -5.35
CA PRO A 270 -5.91 -1.04 -4.28
C PRO A 270 -4.98 -2.20 -4.64
N VAL A 271 -3.69 -2.05 -4.34
CA VAL A 271 -2.67 -3.06 -4.63
C VAL A 271 -1.95 -3.47 -3.36
N LEU A 272 -2.06 -4.74 -2.99
CA LEU A 272 -1.29 -5.33 -1.89
C LEU A 272 0.02 -5.87 -2.44
N MET A 273 1.11 -5.38 -1.88
CA MET A 273 2.47 -5.81 -2.20
C MET A 273 3.21 -6.35 -0.97
N SER A 274 4.12 -7.28 -1.20
CA SER A 274 5.11 -7.72 -0.21
C SER A 274 6.46 -7.93 -0.90
N HIS A 275 7.54 -7.63 -0.15
CA HIS A 275 8.93 -7.82 -0.61
C HIS A 275 9.59 -9.00 0.12
#